data_3768630e853f979d1a846d58d1b2bf76
#
_entry.id   3768630e853f979d1a846d58d1b2bf76
#
_cell.length_a   1.000
_cell.length_b   1.000
_cell.length_c   1.000
_cell.angle_alpha   90.00
_cell.angle_beta   90.00
_cell.angle_gamma   90.00
#
_symmetry.space_group_name_H-M   'P 1'
#
loop_
_entity.id
_entity.type
_entity.pdbx_description
1 polymer ?
#
loop_
_entity_poly.entity_id
_entity_poly.type
_entity_poly.pdbx_seq_one_letter_code
_entity_poly.pdbx_strand_id
1 'polypeptide(L)'
;MPPADPAGWSRLSRPLALLTFAYTLVLVVATHYPKPEELLGPNPPSDKTLHFVAYGLLGLLAAATLAATGRWSLRTVGALAAGLAVFAVLDEATQPAFGRTADVWDWAYDLIGLAAGIAVVAVARLRMITPAGGPQ
;
A
#
# COMPACT_ATOMS: atom_id res chain seq x y z
N MET A 1 19.56 23.57 -4.36
CA MET A 1 19.94 22.35 -5.11
C MET A 1 18.90 21.27 -4.81
N PRO A 2 18.26 20.66 -5.79
CA PRO A 2 17.44 19.48 -5.49
C PRO A 2 18.36 18.38 -4.94
N PRO A 3 17.90 17.58 -3.96
CA PRO A 3 18.68 16.48 -3.42
C PRO A 3 19.05 15.53 -4.57
N ALA A 4 20.32 15.08 -4.57
CA ALA A 4 20.78 14.11 -5.53
C ALA A 4 19.85 12.88 -5.51
N ASP A 5 19.51 12.35 -6.67
CA ASP A 5 18.78 11.08 -6.85
C ASP A 5 19.81 9.95 -6.99
N PRO A 6 20.42 9.46 -5.87
CA PRO A 6 21.59 8.58 -5.92
C PRO A 6 21.26 7.20 -6.46
N ALA A 7 19.97 6.86 -6.59
CA ALA A 7 19.51 5.53 -7.01
C ALA A 7 18.66 5.52 -8.29
N GLY A 8 18.55 6.66 -9.00
CA GLY A 8 17.72 6.73 -10.22
C GLY A 8 16.22 6.52 -9.98
N TRP A 9 15.76 6.75 -8.76
CA TRP A 9 14.36 6.52 -8.36
C TRP A 9 13.38 7.36 -9.18
N SER A 10 13.79 8.56 -9.62
CA SER A 10 12.94 9.42 -10.45
C SER A 10 12.49 8.73 -11.74
N ARG A 11 13.33 7.87 -12.31
CA ARG A 11 13.00 7.08 -13.51
C ARG A 11 11.93 6.02 -13.25
N LEU A 12 11.80 5.58 -11.99
CA LEU A 12 10.83 4.58 -11.57
C LEU A 12 9.47 5.18 -11.21
N SER A 13 9.34 6.50 -11.10
CA SER A 13 8.11 7.15 -10.64
C SER A 13 6.90 6.83 -11.52
N ARG A 14 7.06 6.89 -12.85
CA ARG A 14 5.97 6.58 -13.80
C ARG A 14 5.58 5.10 -13.79
N PRO A 15 6.52 4.13 -13.94
CA PRO A 15 6.14 2.70 -13.90
C PRO A 15 5.56 2.30 -12.55
N LEU A 16 6.08 2.82 -11.43
CA LEU A 16 5.49 2.57 -10.11
C LEU A 16 4.09 3.15 -9.97
N ALA A 17 3.84 4.35 -10.47
CA ALA A 17 2.50 4.94 -10.46
C ALA A 17 1.51 4.12 -11.29
N LEU A 18 1.90 3.65 -12.47
CA LEU A 18 1.08 2.78 -13.30
C LEU A 18 0.81 1.44 -12.62
N LEU A 19 1.83 0.84 -12.01
CA LEU A 19 1.67 -0.40 -11.25
C LEU A 19 0.75 -0.22 -10.04
N THR A 20 0.93 0.87 -9.28
CA THR A 20 0.06 1.19 -8.14
C THR A 20 -1.39 1.36 -8.60
N PHE A 21 -1.61 2.09 -9.69
CA PHE A 21 -2.95 2.28 -10.26
C PHE A 21 -3.57 0.96 -10.71
N ALA A 22 -2.84 0.16 -11.49
CA ALA A 22 -3.31 -1.15 -11.95
C ALA A 22 -3.62 -2.08 -10.78
N TYR A 23 -2.75 -2.11 -9.76
CA TYR A 23 -2.96 -2.88 -8.55
C TYR A 23 -4.22 -2.42 -7.79
N THR A 24 -4.43 -1.10 -7.66
CA THR A 24 -5.63 -0.56 -7.01
C THR A 24 -6.92 -1.02 -7.71
N LEU A 25 -6.93 -1.04 -9.05
CA LEU A 25 -8.09 -1.56 -9.80
C LEU A 25 -8.32 -3.04 -9.53
N VAL A 26 -7.25 -3.86 -9.54
CA VAL A 26 -7.35 -5.30 -9.21
C VAL A 26 -7.85 -5.49 -7.78
N LEU A 27 -7.34 -4.69 -6.84
CA LEU A 27 -7.75 -4.74 -5.44
C LEU A 27 -9.25 -4.46 -5.30
N VAL A 28 -9.76 -3.38 -5.89
CA VAL A 28 -11.20 -3.05 -5.86
C VAL A 28 -12.03 -4.20 -6.43
N VAL A 29 -11.63 -4.78 -7.56
CA VAL A 29 -12.34 -5.93 -8.14
C VAL A 29 -12.31 -7.12 -7.18
N ALA A 30 -11.18 -7.40 -6.55
CA ALA A 30 -11.03 -8.54 -5.64
C ALA A 30 -11.83 -8.37 -4.34
N THR A 31 -11.83 -7.17 -3.75
CA THR A 31 -12.58 -6.87 -2.52
C THR A 31 -14.09 -6.84 -2.73
N HIS A 32 -14.55 -6.56 -3.96
CA HIS A 32 -15.95 -6.56 -4.32
C HIS A 32 -16.42 -7.89 -4.93
N TYR A 33 -15.52 -8.87 -5.13
CA TYR A 33 -15.91 -10.18 -5.61
C TYR A 33 -16.68 -10.92 -4.50
N PRO A 34 -17.89 -11.46 -4.76
CA PRO A 34 -18.78 -11.97 -3.71
C PRO A 34 -18.19 -13.10 -2.86
N LYS A 35 -17.29 -13.91 -3.43
CA LYS A 35 -16.71 -15.08 -2.77
C LYS A 35 -15.25 -15.28 -3.19
N PRO A 36 -14.34 -14.39 -2.78
CA PRO A 36 -12.95 -14.45 -3.20
C PRO A 36 -12.26 -15.74 -2.75
N GLU A 37 -12.71 -16.34 -1.65
CA GLU A 37 -12.21 -17.60 -1.12
C GLU A 37 -12.40 -18.78 -2.09
N GLU A 38 -13.43 -18.76 -2.92
CA GLU A 38 -13.65 -19.82 -3.92
C GLU A 38 -12.58 -19.83 -5.02
N LEU A 39 -11.90 -18.70 -5.24
CA LEU A 39 -10.82 -18.57 -6.21
C LEU A 39 -9.46 -19.04 -5.66
N LEU A 40 -9.34 -19.17 -4.34
CA LEU A 40 -8.08 -19.44 -3.65
C LEU A 40 -7.88 -20.92 -3.30
N GLY A 41 -8.85 -21.79 -3.66
CA GLY A 41 -8.75 -23.22 -3.44
C GLY A 41 -9.32 -23.69 -2.10
N PRO A 42 -9.10 -24.96 -1.71
CA PRO A 42 -9.84 -25.61 -0.63
C PRO A 42 -9.46 -25.13 0.79
N ASN A 43 -8.34 -24.45 0.96
CA ASN A 43 -7.87 -23.92 2.25
C ASN A 43 -7.43 -22.46 2.10
N PRO A 44 -8.36 -21.53 1.82
CA PRO A 44 -8.01 -20.12 1.64
C PRO A 44 -7.51 -19.50 2.95
N PRO A 45 -6.63 -18.50 2.89
CA PRO A 45 -6.33 -17.66 4.04
C PRO A 45 -7.62 -17.01 4.60
N SER A 46 -7.60 -16.62 5.87
CA SER A 46 -8.73 -15.87 6.42
C SER A 46 -8.95 -14.56 5.66
N ASP A 47 -10.18 -14.08 5.62
CA ASP A 47 -10.54 -12.80 4.99
C ASP A 47 -9.65 -11.66 5.54
N LYS A 48 -9.47 -11.59 6.84
CA LYS A 48 -8.58 -10.64 7.52
C LYS A 48 -7.13 -10.70 7.06
N THR A 49 -6.61 -11.89 6.80
CA THR A 49 -5.26 -12.08 6.24
C THR A 49 -5.19 -11.54 4.82
N LEU A 50 -6.23 -11.77 4.02
CA LEU A 50 -6.31 -11.27 2.65
C LEU A 50 -6.33 -9.74 2.64
N HIS A 51 -7.14 -9.10 3.47
CA HIS A 51 -7.20 -7.65 3.65
C HIS A 51 -5.83 -7.10 4.06
N PHE A 52 -5.22 -7.63 5.12
CA PHE A 52 -3.90 -7.20 5.58
C PHE A 52 -2.84 -7.25 4.48
N VAL A 53 -2.75 -8.37 3.76
CA VAL A 53 -1.73 -8.56 2.70
C VAL A 53 -2.02 -7.64 1.51
N ALA A 54 -3.27 -7.57 1.08
CA ALA A 54 -3.66 -6.79 -0.08
C ALA A 54 -3.44 -5.28 0.15
N TYR A 55 -3.89 -4.76 1.28
CA TYR A 55 -3.66 -3.36 1.63
C TYR A 55 -2.21 -3.08 2.05
N GLY A 56 -1.50 -4.07 2.58
CA GLY A 56 -0.05 -3.98 2.82
C GLY A 56 0.72 -3.75 1.53
N LEU A 57 0.38 -4.49 0.48
CA LEU A 57 0.98 -4.30 -0.84
C LEU A 57 0.58 -2.96 -1.46
N LEU A 58 -0.67 -2.52 -1.29
CA LEU A 58 -1.09 -1.18 -1.73
C LEU A 58 -0.28 -0.09 -1.04
N GLY A 59 -0.13 -0.15 0.28
CA GLY A 59 0.67 0.79 1.07
C GLY A 59 2.13 0.83 0.61
N LEU A 60 2.72 -0.33 0.35
CA LEU A 60 4.08 -0.45 -0.15
C LEU A 60 4.24 0.19 -1.54
N LEU A 61 3.38 -0.13 -2.49
CA LEU A 61 3.44 0.40 -3.85
C LEU A 61 3.22 1.92 -3.88
N ALA A 62 2.22 2.41 -3.13
CA ALA A 62 1.92 3.82 -3.06
C ALA A 62 3.06 4.63 -2.40
N ALA A 63 3.64 4.10 -1.31
CA ALA A 63 4.78 4.71 -0.64
C ALA A 63 6.04 4.68 -1.53
N ALA A 64 6.30 3.58 -2.24
CA ALA A 64 7.40 3.49 -3.20
C ALA A 64 7.23 4.50 -4.34
N THR A 65 6.00 4.65 -4.85
CA THR A 65 5.66 5.67 -5.86
C THR A 65 5.94 7.07 -5.32
N LEU A 66 5.47 7.41 -4.11
CA LEU A 66 5.77 8.70 -3.48
C LEU A 66 7.27 8.92 -3.32
N ALA A 67 7.99 7.91 -2.85
CA ALA A 67 9.45 7.96 -2.69
C ALA A 67 10.17 8.27 -4.01
N ALA A 68 9.73 7.64 -5.10
CA ALA A 68 10.29 7.82 -6.44
C ALA A 68 10.06 9.24 -7.01
N THR A 69 9.03 9.97 -6.53
CA THR A 69 8.82 11.38 -6.94
C THR A 69 9.80 12.36 -6.28
N GLY A 70 10.62 11.92 -5.32
CA GLY A 70 11.48 12.80 -4.51
C GLY A 70 10.73 13.67 -3.49
N ARG A 71 9.43 13.53 -3.36
CA ARG A 71 8.57 14.35 -2.48
C ARG A 71 8.32 13.73 -1.11
N TRP A 72 9.25 12.91 -0.61
CA TRP A 72 9.11 12.24 0.67
C TRP A 72 9.30 13.20 1.84
N SER A 73 8.26 13.48 2.58
CA SER A 73 8.25 14.27 3.80
C SER A 73 7.20 13.73 4.76
N LEU A 74 7.27 14.08 6.05
CA LEU A 74 6.23 13.67 7.01
C LEU A 74 4.83 14.12 6.56
N ARG A 75 4.72 15.32 5.99
CA ARG A 75 3.45 15.87 5.50
C ARG A 75 2.90 15.04 4.33
N THR A 76 3.74 14.70 3.34
CA THR A 76 3.29 13.96 2.15
C THR A 76 3.01 12.50 2.46
N VAL A 77 3.78 11.87 3.36
CA VAL A 77 3.51 10.51 3.86
C VAL A 77 2.22 10.49 4.68
N GLY A 78 2.01 11.48 5.56
CA GLY A 78 0.77 11.61 6.32
C GLY A 78 -0.46 11.81 5.41
N ALA A 79 -0.34 12.65 4.39
CA ALA A 79 -1.41 12.86 3.41
C ALA A 79 -1.71 11.58 2.60
N LEU A 80 -0.66 10.84 2.21
CA LEU A 80 -0.81 9.53 1.55
C LEU A 80 -1.55 8.55 2.46
N ALA A 81 -1.08 8.39 3.71
CA ALA A 81 -1.70 7.48 4.67
C ALA A 81 -3.17 7.83 4.93
N ALA A 82 -3.50 9.11 5.11
CA ALA A 82 -4.87 9.57 5.28
C ALA A 82 -5.74 9.29 4.04
N GLY A 83 -5.23 9.54 2.83
CA GLY A 83 -5.94 9.25 1.59
C GLY A 83 -6.22 7.77 1.41
N LEU A 84 -5.23 6.92 1.70
CA LEU A 84 -5.40 5.46 1.64
C LEU A 84 -6.35 4.94 2.72
N ALA A 85 -6.35 5.53 3.92
CA ALA A 85 -7.30 5.17 4.98
C ALA A 85 -8.75 5.52 4.58
N VAL A 86 -8.96 6.69 3.97
CA VAL A 86 -10.27 7.07 3.41
C VAL A 86 -10.68 6.11 2.28
N PHE A 87 -9.74 5.75 1.40
CA PHE A 87 -9.99 4.77 0.35
C PHE A 87 -10.46 3.43 0.94
N ALA A 88 -9.77 2.91 1.98
CA ALA A 88 -10.15 1.66 2.65
C ALA A 88 -11.56 1.72 3.25
N VAL A 89 -11.96 2.86 3.87
CA VAL A 89 -13.34 3.06 4.36
C VAL A 89 -14.35 3.00 3.22
N LEU A 90 -14.06 3.66 2.10
CA LEU A 90 -14.97 3.68 0.95
C LEU A 90 -15.08 2.31 0.29
N ASP A 91 -13.96 1.60 0.17
CA ASP A 91 -13.92 0.23 -0.35
C ASP A 91 -14.82 -0.68 0.48
N GLU A 92 -14.62 -0.71 1.80
CA GLU A 92 -15.42 -1.51 2.72
C GLU A 92 -16.91 -1.12 2.72
N ALA A 93 -17.20 0.18 2.73
CA ALA A 93 -18.57 0.68 2.76
C ALA A 93 -19.37 0.35 1.48
N THR A 94 -18.69 0.11 0.36
CA THR A 94 -19.34 -0.20 -0.93
C THR A 94 -19.51 -1.71 -1.17
N GLN A 95 -18.81 -2.57 -0.44
CA GLN A 95 -18.89 -4.04 -0.58
C GLN A 95 -20.34 -4.60 -0.47
N PRO A 96 -21.23 -4.08 0.41
CA PRO A 96 -22.60 -4.60 0.50
C PRO A 96 -23.41 -4.47 -0.79
N ALA A 97 -23.11 -3.50 -1.65
CA ALA A 97 -23.76 -3.36 -2.95
C ALA A 97 -23.42 -4.51 -3.92
N PHE A 98 -22.38 -5.30 -3.61
CA PHE A 98 -21.89 -6.42 -4.42
C PHE A 98 -22.10 -7.78 -3.73
N GLY A 99 -22.96 -7.82 -2.67
CA GLY A 99 -23.32 -9.06 -1.99
C GLY A 99 -22.28 -9.53 -0.96
N ARG A 100 -21.36 -8.67 -0.54
CA ARG A 100 -20.45 -8.89 0.59
C ARG A 100 -21.00 -8.27 1.87
N THR A 101 -20.40 -8.61 3.01
CA THR A 101 -20.72 -8.01 4.31
C THR A 101 -19.59 -7.07 4.70
N ALA A 102 -19.89 -5.77 4.92
CA ALA A 102 -18.93 -4.85 5.46
C ALA A 102 -18.58 -5.23 6.90
N ASP A 103 -17.30 -5.36 7.20
CA ASP A 103 -16.77 -5.68 8.54
C ASP A 103 -15.73 -4.66 8.99
N VAL A 104 -16.00 -3.99 10.11
CA VAL A 104 -15.08 -3.02 10.70
C VAL A 104 -13.70 -3.61 11.01
N TRP A 105 -13.62 -4.92 11.26
CA TRP A 105 -12.34 -5.58 11.49
C TRP A 105 -11.54 -5.73 10.19
N ASP A 106 -12.18 -5.94 9.06
CA ASP A 106 -11.49 -5.98 7.76
C ASP A 106 -10.85 -4.62 7.47
N TRP A 107 -11.60 -3.52 7.67
CA TRP A 107 -11.03 -2.18 7.63
C TRP A 107 -9.86 -1.97 8.61
N ALA A 108 -9.92 -2.51 9.84
CA ALA A 108 -8.82 -2.42 10.79
C ALA A 108 -7.56 -3.14 10.27
N TYR A 109 -7.72 -4.32 9.66
CA TYR A 109 -6.60 -5.05 9.04
C TYR A 109 -6.06 -4.34 7.80
N ASP A 110 -6.91 -3.65 7.02
CA ASP A 110 -6.47 -2.77 5.92
C ASP A 110 -5.54 -1.68 6.42
N LEU A 111 -5.93 -0.96 7.48
CA LEU A 111 -5.11 0.10 8.07
C LEU A 111 -3.76 -0.41 8.59
N ILE A 112 -3.75 -1.56 9.26
CA ILE A 112 -2.52 -2.18 9.75
C ILE A 112 -1.64 -2.59 8.57
N GLY A 113 -2.22 -3.18 7.53
CA GLY A 113 -1.53 -3.52 6.30
C GLY A 113 -0.91 -2.30 5.61
N LEU A 114 -1.70 -1.25 5.39
CA LEU A 114 -1.25 0.02 4.82
C LEU A 114 -0.05 0.59 5.60
N ALA A 115 -0.18 0.65 6.92
CA ALA A 115 0.89 1.15 7.79
C ALA A 115 2.16 0.31 7.67
N ALA A 116 2.03 -1.03 7.65
CA ALA A 116 3.15 -1.93 7.46
C ALA A 116 3.86 -1.72 6.12
N GLY A 117 3.12 -1.62 5.02
CA GLY A 117 3.66 -1.37 3.68
C GLY A 117 4.40 -0.02 3.59
N ILE A 118 3.81 1.05 4.13
CA ILE A 118 4.45 2.37 4.20
C ILE A 118 5.73 2.32 5.05
N ALA A 119 5.70 1.63 6.20
CA ALA A 119 6.84 1.49 7.11
C ALA A 119 8.03 0.77 6.44
N VAL A 120 7.77 -0.27 5.65
CA VAL A 120 8.82 -0.98 4.88
C VAL A 120 9.60 0.00 3.99
N VAL A 121 8.90 0.85 3.24
CA VAL A 121 9.54 1.85 2.37
C VAL A 121 10.28 2.91 3.19
N ALA A 122 9.68 3.37 4.30
CA ALA A 122 10.33 4.34 5.19
C ALA A 122 11.65 3.81 5.74
N VAL A 123 11.68 2.57 6.24
CA VAL A 123 12.89 1.92 6.77
C VAL A 123 13.94 1.72 5.66
N ALA A 124 13.54 1.26 4.48
CA ALA A 124 14.44 1.10 3.35
C ALA A 124 15.12 2.43 2.97
N ARG A 125 14.37 3.53 2.95
CA ARG A 125 14.91 4.87 2.68
C ARG A 125 15.89 5.33 3.75
N LEU A 126 15.60 5.13 5.03
CA LEU A 126 16.51 5.48 6.11
C LEU A 126 17.87 4.78 5.97
N ARG A 127 17.86 3.50 5.64
CA ARG A 127 19.09 2.71 5.42
C ARG A 127 19.93 3.20 4.24
N MET A 128 19.29 3.73 3.18
CA MET A 128 20.00 4.28 2.02
C MET A 128 20.62 5.65 2.29
N ILE A 129 20.07 6.43 3.22
CA ILE A 129 20.55 7.78 3.55
C ILE A 129 21.66 7.74 4.61
N THR A 130 21.68 6.70 5.46
CA THR A 130 22.72 6.52 6.49
C THR A 130 23.92 5.81 5.86
N PRO A 131 25.06 6.47 5.61
CA PRO A 131 26.27 5.80 5.14
C PRO A 131 26.65 4.75 6.21
N ALA A 132 26.98 3.54 5.78
CA ALA A 132 27.64 2.59 6.65
C ALA A 132 28.95 3.23 7.10
N GLY A 133 28.98 3.77 8.33
CA GLY A 133 30.18 4.34 8.92
C GLY A 133 31.21 3.24 9.01
N GLY A 134 32.19 3.26 8.10
CA GLY A 134 33.37 2.43 8.24
C GLY A 134 34.14 2.87 9.50
N PRO A 135 34.68 1.96 10.29
CA PRO A 135 35.56 2.29 11.41
C PRO A 135 36.79 2.96 10.84
N GLN A 136 37.10 4.16 11.38
CA GLN A 136 38.41 4.82 11.22
C GLN A 136 39.45 4.07 12.04
#